data_4ec600f8167ebe219d508fb127aae52d
#
_entry.id   4ec600f8167ebe219d508fb127aae52d
#
_cell.length_a   1.000
_cell.length_b   1.000
_cell.length_c   1.000
_cell.angle_alpha   90.00
_cell.angle_beta   90.00
_cell.angle_gamma   90.00
#
_symmetry.space_group_name_H-M   'P 1'
#
loop_
_entity.id
_entity.type
_entity.pdbx_description
1 polymer ?
#
loop_
_entity_poly.entity_id
_entity_poly.type
_entity_poly.pdbx_seq_one_letter_code
_entity_poly.pdbx_strand_id
1 'polypeptide(L)'
;MKTTEELKNLLYKNEMVADAAPDAIAAAQDFCEGYKTFLDNAKTEREATAYSEKLLTAAGYQKFVPGTSYAPGTKVYTINREKCVLAATIGTKNLEEGFHLNIAHIDSPRLDLRPVPVFEKT
;
A
#
# COMPACT_ATOMS: atom_id res chain seq x y z
N MET A 1 -26.91 -26.75 30.94
CA MET A 1 -26.62 -26.86 29.49
C MET A 1 -27.03 -25.56 28.87
N LYS A 2 -26.20 -24.94 27.99
CA LYS A 2 -26.57 -23.74 27.24
C LYS A 2 -27.65 -24.10 26.24
N THR A 3 -28.62 -23.21 26.05
CA THR A 3 -29.65 -23.40 25.04
C THR A 3 -29.08 -23.27 23.62
N THR A 4 -29.82 -23.77 22.62
CA THR A 4 -29.40 -23.68 21.21
C THR A 4 -29.22 -22.24 20.76
N GLU A 5 -30.00 -21.30 21.32
CA GLU A 5 -29.86 -19.86 21.03
C GLU A 5 -28.62 -19.25 21.69
N GLU A 6 -28.31 -19.60 22.91
CA GLU A 6 -27.05 -19.19 23.57
C GLU A 6 -25.81 -19.70 22.81
N LEU A 7 -25.88 -20.90 22.23
CA LEU A 7 -24.82 -21.44 21.40
C LEU A 7 -24.72 -20.71 20.05
N LYS A 8 -25.84 -20.33 19.42
CA LYS A 8 -25.85 -19.54 18.18
C LYS A 8 -25.24 -18.15 18.36
N ASN A 9 -25.41 -17.53 19.53
CA ASN A 9 -24.83 -16.23 19.83
C ASN A 9 -23.30 -16.28 20.06
N LEU A 10 -22.74 -17.47 20.22
CA LEU A 10 -21.27 -17.68 20.30
C LEU A 10 -20.65 -17.86 18.91
N LEU A 11 -21.45 -18.05 17.87
CA LEU A 11 -20.94 -18.17 16.51
C LEU A 11 -20.57 -16.79 15.96
N TYR A 12 -19.37 -16.68 15.41
CA TYR A 12 -18.96 -15.49 14.69
C TYR A 12 -19.84 -15.31 13.45
N LYS A 13 -20.52 -14.18 13.36
CA LYS A 13 -21.27 -13.78 12.17
C LYS A 13 -20.36 -12.97 11.28
N ASN A 14 -20.08 -13.49 10.11
CA ASN A 14 -19.34 -12.75 9.09
C ASN A 14 -20.32 -11.77 8.43
N GLU A 15 -20.16 -10.49 8.72
CA GLU A 15 -20.95 -9.42 8.13
C GLU A 15 -20.13 -8.75 7.01
N MET A 16 -20.69 -8.66 5.83
CA MET A 16 -20.02 -8.01 4.70
C MET A 16 -19.94 -6.52 4.96
N VAL A 17 -18.77 -5.92 4.71
CA VAL A 17 -18.58 -4.47 4.88
C VAL A 17 -19.58 -3.66 4.03
N ALA A 18 -19.96 -4.20 2.86
CA ALA A 18 -20.97 -3.59 1.99
C ALA A 18 -22.33 -3.42 2.67
N ASP A 19 -22.71 -4.35 3.55
CA ASP A 19 -23.99 -4.33 4.27
C ASP A 19 -23.89 -3.48 5.56
N ALA A 20 -22.74 -3.56 6.24
CA ALA A 20 -22.51 -2.87 7.51
C ALA A 20 -22.23 -1.36 7.36
N ALA A 21 -21.64 -0.94 6.24
CA ALA A 21 -21.18 0.43 6.02
C ALA A 21 -21.31 0.85 4.54
N PRO A 22 -22.52 1.08 4.02
CA PRO A 22 -22.72 1.43 2.60
C PRO A 22 -21.96 2.71 2.18
N ASP A 23 -21.82 3.70 3.06
CA ASP A 23 -21.05 4.92 2.79
C ASP A 23 -19.55 4.64 2.59
N ALA A 24 -19.02 3.61 3.26
CA ALA A 24 -17.63 3.18 3.09
C ALA A 24 -17.39 2.59 1.69
N ILE A 25 -18.40 2.01 1.06
CA ILE A 25 -18.30 1.46 -0.30
C ILE A 25 -18.10 2.58 -1.33
N ALA A 26 -18.85 3.68 -1.23
CA ALA A 26 -18.69 4.84 -2.10
C ALA A 26 -17.29 5.45 -1.96
N ALA A 27 -16.80 5.63 -0.73
CA ALA A 27 -15.44 6.12 -0.47
C ALA A 27 -14.36 5.15 -0.99
N ALA A 28 -14.58 3.84 -0.87
CA ALA A 28 -13.67 2.82 -1.40
C ALA A 28 -13.63 2.82 -2.93
N GLN A 29 -14.78 3.02 -3.59
CA GLN A 29 -14.84 3.14 -5.05
C GLN A 29 -14.07 4.36 -5.56
N ASP A 30 -14.25 5.52 -4.90
CA ASP A 30 -13.51 6.74 -5.23
C ASP A 30 -11.99 6.57 -5.04
N PHE A 31 -11.59 5.94 -3.94
CA PHE A 31 -10.18 5.58 -3.71
C PHE A 31 -9.64 4.65 -4.81
N CYS A 32 -10.44 3.70 -5.28
CA CYS A 32 -10.05 2.76 -6.33
C CYS A 32 -9.76 3.43 -7.68
N GLU A 33 -10.36 4.57 -8.00
CA GLU A 33 -10.03 5.30 -9.23
C GLU A 33 -8.57 5.81 -9.20
N GLY A 34 -8.12 6.32 -8.06
CA GLY A 34 -6.71 6.67 -7.85
C GLY A 34 -5.79 5.44 -7.93
N TYR A 35 -6.21 4.31 -7.39
CA TYR A 35 -5.45 3.06 -7.46
C TYR A 35 -5.35 2.50 -8.89
N LYS A 36 -6.41 2.57 -9.69
CA LYS A 36 -6.35 2.22 -11.12
C LYS A 36 -5.30 3.07 -11.86
N THR A 37 -5.32 4.38 -11.60
CA THR A 37 -4.32 5.29 -12.19
C THR A 37 -2.89 4.91 -11.76
N PHE A 38 -2.70 4.50 -10.51
CA PHE A 38 -1.41 3.98 -10.05
C PHE A 38 -1.00 2.73 -10.83
N LEU A 39 -1.88 1.75 -10.98
CA LEU A 39 -1.60 0.50 -11.70
C LEU A 39 -1.27 0.74 -13.18
N ASP A 40 -1.93 1.68 -13.83
CA ASP A 40 -1.65 2.04 -15.22
C ASP A 40 -0.25 2.62 -15.44
N ASN A 41 0.31 3.25 -14.40
CA ASN A 41 1.64 3.88 -14.42
C ASN A 41 2.73 3.05 -13.74
N ALA A 42 2.39 1.92 -13.10
CA ALA A 42 3.27 1.14 -12.22
C ALA A 42 3.24 -0.35 -12.58
N LYS A 43 3.58 -0.69 -13.82
CA LYS A 43 3.53 -2.07 -14.35
C LYS A 43 4.75 -2.90 -13.99
N THR A 44 5.86 -2.24 -13.66
CA THR A 44 7.10 -2.86 -13.20
C THR A 44 7.51 -2.23 -11.86
N GLU A 45 8.40 -2.91 -11.12
CA GLU A 45 8.92 -2.37 -9.86
C GLU A 45 9.62 -1.01 -10.02
N ARG A 46 10.25 -0.77 -11.18
CA ARG A 46 10.90 0.52 -11.47
C ARG A 46 9.89 1.62 -11.76
N GLU A 47 8.86 1.32 -12.54
CA GLU A 47 7.75 2.26 -12.80
C GLU A 47 6.97 2.56 -11.51
N ALA A 48 6.70 1.55 -10.69
CA ALA A 48 6.07 1.72 -9.38
C ALA A 48 6.89 2.64 -8.46
N THR A 49 8.22 2.45 -8.44
CA THR A 49 9.12 3.32 -7.67
C THR A 49 9.10 4.75 -8.19
N ALA A 50 9.21 4.95 -9.51
CA ALA A 50 9.20 6.29 -10.11
C ALA A 50 7.87 7.00 -9.92
N TYR A 51 6.75 6.30 -10.07
CA TYR A 51 5.43 6.87 -9.85
C TYR A 51 5.17 7.18 -8.37
N SER A 52 5.64 6.32 -7.46
CA SER A 52 5.59 6.58 -6.02
C SER A 52 6.41 7.82 -5.63
N GLU A 53 7.60 8.02 -6.21
CA GLU A 53 8.39 9.24 -5.99
C GLU A 53 7.61 10.49 -6.40
N LYS A 54 6.94 10.45 -7.55
CA LYS A 54 6.10 11.55 -8.02
C LYS A 54 4.96 11.86 -7.04
N LEU A 55 4.26 10.83 -6.55
CA LEU A 55 3.17 10.99 -5.58
C LEU A 55 3.68 11.54 -4.24
N LEU A 56 4.79 11.01 -3.73
CA LEU A 56 5.41 11.47 -2.49
C LEU A 56 5.83 12.94 -2.59
N THR A 57 6.47 13.32 -3.68
CA THR A 57 6.87 14.70 -3.92
C THR A 57 5.66 15.64 -3.97
N ALA A 58 4.60 15.25 -4.66
CA ALA A 58 3.34 16.00 -4.70
C ALA A 58 2.68 16.13 -3.31
N ALA A 59 2.86 15.12 -2.44
CA ALA A 59 2.38 15.12 -1.05
C ALA A 59 3.32 15.85 -0.07
N GLY A 60 4.37 16.52 -0.56
CA GLY A 60 5.28 17.32 0.24
C GLY A 60 6.40 16.53 0.93
N TYR A 61 6.69 15.33 0.49
CA TYR A 61 7.87 14.59 0.93
C TYR A 61 9.12 15.12 0.24
N GLN A 62 10.21 15.21 0.99
CA GLN A 62 11.54 15.58 0.49
C GLN A 62 12.50 14.37 0.57
N LYS A 63 13.54 14.38 -0.23
CA LYS A 63 14.56 13.31 -0.18
C LYS A 63 15.25 13.31 1.18
N PHE A 64 15.39 12.13 1.77
CA PHE A 64 16.15 11.92 2.99
C PHE A 64 17.65 12.13 2.73
N VAL A 65 18.29 12.94 3.55
CA VAL A 65 19.73 13.19 3.53
C VAL A 65 20.34 12.65 4.83
N PRO A 66 21.21 11.65 4.79
CA PRO A 66 21.89 11.15 5.98
C PRO A 66 22.63 12.24 6.73
N GLY A 67 22.58 12.18 8.07
CA GLY A 67 23.24 13.17 8.91
C GLY A 67 22.46 14.49 9.11
N THR A 68 21.31 14.64 8.47
CA THR A 68 20.44 15.79 8.67
C THR A 68 19.48 15.55 9.83
N SER A 69 19.32 16.56 10.69
CA SER A 69 18.29 16.53 11.73
C SER A 69 16.97 17.05 11.17
N TYR A 70 15.90 16.30 11.37
CA TYR A 70 14.56 16.61 10.89
C TYR A 70 13.63 16.92 12.07
N ALA A 71 12.87 17.98 11.96
CA ALA A 71 11.85 18.33 12.95
C ALA A 71 10.65 17.36 12.88
N PRO A 72 9.92 17.16 14.00
CA PRO A 72 8.65 16.41 13.98
C PRO A 72 7.68 16.95 12.92
N GLY A 73 6.98 16.04 12.23
CA GLY A 73 6.09 16.34 11.12
C GLY A 73 6.77 16.41 9.75
N THR A 74 8.12 16.45 9.70
CA THR A 74 8.84 16.42 8.42
C THR A 74 8.59 15.11 7.69
N LYS A 75 8.27 15.19 6.41
CA LYS A 75 8.02 14.06 5.52
C LYS A 75 9.26 13.82 4.67
N VAL A 76 9.83 12.63 4.75
CA VAL A 76 11.05 12.27 4.02
C VAL A 76 10.87 10.95 3.28
N TYR A 77 11.58 10.78 2.16
CA TYR A 77 11.63 9.52 1.45
C TYR A 77 13.03 9.21 0.93
N THR A 78 13.29 7.94 0.68
CA THR A 78 14.49 7.49 -0.02
C THR A 78 14.13 6.36 -0.97
N ILE A 79 14.93 6.23 -2.03
CA ILE A 79 14.79 5.20 -3.06
C ILE A 79 16.06 4.36 -3.07
N ASN A 80 15.90 3.05 -3.06
CA ASN A 80 17.01 2.12 -3.17
C ASN A 80 16.95 1.40 -4.51
N ARG A 81 17.98 1.58 -5.34
CA ARG A 81 18.20 0.90 -6.64
C ARG A 81 17.02 1.01 -7.60
N GLU A 82 16.20 2.04 -7.50
CA GLU A 82 14.98 2.22 -8.29
C GLU A 82 13.95 1.08 -8.16
N LYS A 83 14.03 0.30 -7.09
CA LYS A 83 13.17 -0.89 -6.86
C LYS A 83 12.55 -0.94 -5.47
N CYS A 84 12.88 -0.01 -4.62
CA CYS A 84 12.36 0.08 -3.27
C CYS A 84 12.17 1.53 -2.88
N VAL A 85 11.06 1.84 -2.26
CA VAL A 85 10.73 3.16 -1.72
C VAL A 85 10.54 3.03 -0.22
N LEU A 86 11.19 3.91 0.53
CA LEU A 86 10.93 4.12 1.95
C LEU A 86 10.42 5.55 2.12
N ALA A 87 9.31 5.72 2.78
CA ALA A 87 8.77 7.02 3.14
C ALA A 87 8.49 7.04 4.65
N ALA A 88 8.78 8.17 5.28
CA ALA A 88 8.54 8.34 6.71
C ALA A 88 8.04 9.75 7.02
N THR A 89 7.21 9.85 8.04
CA THR A 89 6.90 11.11 8.71
C THR A 89 7.55 11.07 10.08
N ILE A 90 8.38 12.08 10.36
CA ILE A 90 9.13 12.17 11.62
C ILE A 90 8.16 12.40 12.76
N GLY A 91 8.17 11.53 13.76
CA GLY A 91 7.35 11.62 14.94
C GLY A 91 7.87 12.62 15.97
N THR A 92 7.12 12.81 17.05
CA THR A 92 7.51 13.65 18.20
C THR A 92 8.34 12.90 19.25
N LYS A 93 8.33 11.56 19.20
CA LYS A 93 9.04 10.68 20.10
C LYS A 93 10.29 10.10 19.44
N ASN A 94 11.24 9.64 20.25
CA ASN A 94 12.43 8.94 19.77
C ASN A 94 12.06 7.58 19.19
N LEU A 95 12.83 7.08 18.22
CA LEU A 95 12.65 5.75 17.61
C LEU A 95 12.71 4.61 18.63
N GLU A 96 13.46 4.81 19.73
CA GLU A 96 13.55 3.84 20.84
C GLU A 96 12.21 3.62 21.57
N GLU A 97 11.31 4.59 21.51
CA GLU A 97 9.96 4.50 22.07
C GLU A 97 8.97 3.76 21.14
N GLY A 98 9.43 3.41 19.94
CA GLY A 98 8.67 2.69 18.94
C GLY A 98 8.29 3.53 17.72
N PHE A 99 7.80 2.85 16.69
CA PHE A 99 7.32 3.47 15.44
C PHE A 99 6.24 2.59 14.81
N HIS A 100 5.44 3.18 13.95
CA HIS A 100 4.49 2.45 13.12
C HIS A 100 5.15 2.11 11.78
N LEU A 101 5.08 0.85 11.38
CA LEU A 101 5.67 0.37 10.13
C LEU A 101 4.62 -0.33 9.28
N ASN A 102 4.46 0.14 8.04
CA ASN A 102 3.68 -0.53 7.01
C ASN A 102 4.64 -1.03 5.93
N ILE A 103 4.55 -2.31 5.59
CA ILE A 103 5.40 -2.93 4.57
C ILE A 103 4.51 -3.61 3.54
N ALA A 104 4.82 -3.41 2.27
CA ALA A 104 4.21 -4.12 1.15
C ALA A 104 5.27 -4.43 0.09
N HIS A 105 5.07 -5.51 -0.68
CA HIS A 105 5.89 -5.75 -1.87
C HIS A 105 5.56 -4.71 -2.96
N ILE A 106 6.52 -4.40 -3.81
CA ILE A 106 6.37 -3.37 -4.84
C ILE A 106 6.04 -3.94 -6.22
N ASP A 107 6.38 -5.21 -6.46
CA ASP A 107 6.04 -5.90 -7.70
C ASP A 107 4.54 -6.17 -7.77
N SER A 108 3.99 -6.00 -8.99
CA SER A 108 2.57 -6.27 -9.28
C SER A 108 2.42 -7.62 -9.97
N PRO A 109 1.39 -8.42 -9.65
CA PRO A 109 1.08 -9.62 -10.41
C PRO A 109 0.84 -9.27 -11.88
N ARG A 110 1.54 -9.96 -12.78
CA ARG A 110 1.41 -9.75 -14.24
C ARG A 110 1.61 -11.06 -14.99
N LEU A 111 1.11 -11.06 -16.21
CA LEU A 111 1.39 -12.12 -17.18
C LEU A 111 2.41 -11.58 -18.17
N ASP A 112 3.56 -12.23 -18.27
CA ASP A 112 4.58 -11.93 -19.26
C ASP A 112 4.50 -12.92 -20.41
N LEU A 113 4.71 -12.44 -21.64
CA LEU A 113 4.84 -13.31 -22.80
C LEU A 113 6.17 -14.08 -22.71
N ARG A 114 6.13 -15.33 -23.13
CA ARG A 114 7.35 -16.14 -23.30
C ARG A 114 8.27 -15.46 -24.34
N PRO A 115 9.58 -15.68 -24.30
CA PRO A 115 10.49 -15.18 -25.34
C PRO A 115 10.13 -15.64 -26.77
N VAL A 116 9.51 -16.83 -26.89
CA VAL A 116 8.87 -17.32 -28.12
C VAL A 116 7.39 -17.55 -27.81
N PRO A 117 6.52 -16.54 -27.95
CA PRO A 117 5.14 -16.59 -27.47
C PRO A 117 4.20 -17.44 -28.32
N VAL A 118 4.53 -17.62 -29.60
CA VAL A 118 3.75 -18.43 -30.53
C VAL A 118 4.54 -19.71 -30.87
N PHE A 119 3.95 -20.85 -30.62
CA PHE A 119 4.52 -22.16 -30.94
C PHE A 119 3.42 -23.16 -31.28
N GLU A 120 3.66 -24.02 -32.25
CA GLU A 120 2.79 -25.17 -32.47
C GLU A 120 3.15 -26.30 -31.49
N LYS A 121 2.12 -26.85 -30.89
CA LYS A 121 2.25 -28.05 -30.09
C LYS A 121 2.07 -29.25 -31.00
N THR A 122 3.15 -29.92 -31.35
CA THR A 122 3.14 -31.22 -32.04
C THR A 122 2.77 -32.33 -31.07
#